data_cc992a5ee5a6d0b24762f687c992f2f7
#
_entry.id   cc992a5ee5a6d0b24762f687c992f2f7
#
_cell.length_a   1.000
_cell.length_b   1.000
_cell.length_c   1.000
_cell.angle_alpha   90.00
_cell.angle_beta   90.00
_cell.angle_gamma   90.00
#
_symmetry.space_group_name_H-M   'P 1'
#
loop_
_entity.id
_entity.type
_entity.pdbx_description
1 polymer ?
#
loop_
_entity_poly.entity_id
_entity_poly.type
_entity_poly.pdbx_seq_one_letter_code
_entity_poly.pdbx_strand_id
1 'polypeptide(L)' 'MSEARIDKWMWAVRIFKTRTIAAEACKKSRISINGALAKAARTVKPGDIIQVLSL' A
#
# COMPACT_ATOMS: atom_id res chain seq x y z
N MET A 1 17.16 6.98 -0.26
CA MET A 1 16.32 6.26 -1.21
C MET A 1 14.89 6.23 -0.68
N SER A 2 13.98 6.54 -1.53
CA SER A 2 12.60 6.77 -1.09
C SER A 2 11.61 5.75 -1.64
N GLU A 3 12.07 4.81 -2.44
CA GLU A 3 11.18 3.79 -2.97
C GLU A 3 11.10 2.59 -2.04
N ALA A 4 9.89 2.10 -1.82
CA ALA A 4 9.64 0.93 -1.00
C ALA A 4 8.40 0.23 -1.53
N ARG A 5 8.29 -1.08 -1.26
CA ARG A 5 7.07 -1.81 -1.60
C ARG A 5 5.91 -1.22 -0.80
N ILE A 6 4.74 -1.16 -1.43
CA ILE A 6 3.58 -0.55 -0.79
C ILE A 6 3.17 -1.29 0.48
N ASP A 7 3.27 -2.62 0.50
CA ASP A 7 2.93 -3.39 1.69
C ASP A 7 3.85 -3.03 2.86
N LYS A 8 5.14 -2.93 2.61
CA LYS A 8 6.11 -2.55 3.62
C LYS A 8 5.89 -1.10 4.06
N TRP A 9 5.64 -0.21 3.12
CA TRP A 9 5.44 1.20 3.43
C TRP A 9 4.22 1.41 4.33
N MET A 10 3.09 0.76 3.99
CA MET A 10 1.87 0.89 4.77
C MET A 10 2.04 0.34 6.19
N TRP A 11 2.81 -0.73 6.33
CA TRP A 11 3.13 -1.27 7.65
C TRP A 11 4.05 -0.33 8.42
N ALA A 12 5.08 0.21 7.76
CA ALA A 12 6.05 1.09 8.40
C ALA A 12 5.42 2.37 8.94
N VAL A 13 4.43 2.93 8.23
CA VAL A 13 3.74 4.14 8.68
C VAL A 13 2.50 3.82 9.52
N ARG A 14 2.30 2.55 9.87
CA ARG A 14 1.24 2.10 10.78
C ARG A 14 -0.18 2.26 10.25
N ILE A 15 -0.36 2.25 8.93
CA ILE A 15 -1.69 2.17 8.34
C ILE A 15 -2.30 0.80 8.68
N PHE A 16 -1.46 -0.25 8.66
CA PHE A 16 -1.85 -1.59 9.08
C PHE A 16 -0.92 -2.07 10.20
N LYS A 17 -1.45 -2.91 11.07
CA LYS A 17 -0.71 -3.41 12.23
C LYS A 17 0.45 -4.33 11.85
N THR A 18 0.30 -5.09 10.77
CA THR A 18 1.34 -6.01 10.31
C THR A 18 1.51 -5.88 8.82
N ARG A 19 2.69 -6.28 8.34
CA ARG A 19 2.96 -6.29 6.90
C ARG A 19 2.07 -7.29 6.18
N THR A 20 1.74 -8.40 6.85
CA THR A 20 0.85 -9.42 6.29
C THR A 20 -0.53 -8.84 6.00
N ILE A 21 -1.07 -8.07 6.94
CA ILE A 21 -2.38 -7.42 6.74
C ILE A 21 -2.31 -6.42 5.59
N ALA A 22 -1.22 -5.68 5.48
CA ALA A 22 -1.03 -4.73 4.38
C ALA A 22 -1.01 -5.46 3.03
N ALA A 23 -0.28 -6.56 2.93
CA ALA A 23 -0.22 -7.34 1.70
C ALA A 23 -1.60 -7.94 1.35
N GLU A 24 -2.33 -8.38 2.36
CA GLU A 24 -3.69 -8.91 2.19
C GLU A 24 -4.63 -7.84 1.63
N ALA A 25 -4.53 -6.62 2.13
CA ALA A 25 -5.35 -5.52 1.64
C ALA A 25 -5.08 -5.25 0.16
N CYS A 26 -3.82 -5.30 -0.25
CA CYS A 26 -3.45 -5.16 -1.66
C CYS A 26 -4.03 -6.29 -2.50
N LYS A 27 -3.93 -7.52 -1.99
CA LYS A 27 -4.44 -8.70 -2.67
C LYS A 27 -5.96 -8.62 -2.87
N LYS A 28 -6.66 -8.01 -1.91
CA LYS A 28 -8.11 -7.86 -1.97
C LYS A 28 -8.55 -6.61 -2.74
N SER A 29 -7.65 -5.97 -3.46
CA SER A 29 -7.93 -4.77 -4.26
C SER A 29 -8.47 -3.61 -3.43
N ARG A 30 -7.98 -3.46 -2.21
CA ARG A 30 -8.42 -2.39 -1.30
C ARG A 30 -7.48 -1.20 -1.30
N ILE A 31 -6.38 -1.28 -2.03
CA ILE A 31 -5.36 -0.23 -2.03
C ILE A 31 -5.20 0.29 -3.44
N SER A 32 -5.20 1.62 -3.57
CA SER A 32 -4.91 2.24 -4.85
C SER A 32 -3.79 3.25 -4.71
N ILE A 33 -3.04 3.43 -5.79
CA ILE A 33 -2.01 4.45 -5.90
C ILE A 33 -2.38 5.32 -7.09
N ASN A 34 -2.52 6.63 -6.85
CA ASN A 34 -2.82 7.60 -7.91
C ASN A 34 -4.05 7.18 -8.73
N GLY A 35 -5.04 6.59 -8.06
CA GLY A 35 -6.29 6.21 -8.69
C GLY A 35 -6.31 4.83 -9.35
N ALA A 36 -5.20 4.08 -9.30
CA ALA A 36 -5.12 2.74 -9.88
C ALA A 36 -4.89 1.70 -8.79
N LEU A 37 -5.54 0.54 -8.89
CA LEU A 37 -5.33 -0.52 -7.91
C LEU A 37 -3.87 -0.94 -7.87
N ALA A 38 -3.36 -1.15 -6.65
CA ALA A 38 -1.97 -1.48 -6.43
C ALA A 38 -1.81 -2.91 -5.94
N LYS A 39 -0.81 -3.60 -6.46
CA LYS A 39 -0.40 -4.91 -5.95
C LYS A 39 0.60 -4.72 -4.81
N ALA A 40 0.75 -5.73 -3.96
CA ALA A 40 1.62 -5.65 -2.79
C ALA A 40 3.07 -5.29 -3.15
N ALA A 41 3.54 -5.72 -4.30
CA ALA A 41 4.91 -5.44 -4.76
C ALA A 41 5.07 -4.08 -5.43
N ARG A 42 3.99 -3.31 -5.57
CA ARG A 42 4.06 -1.99 -6.19
C ARG A 42 4.98 -1.08 -5.37
N THR A 43 5.83 -0.36 -6.05
CA THR A 43 6.74 0.59 -5.42
C THR A 43 6.05 1.91 -5.16
N VAL A 44 6.26 2.48 -3.98
CA VAL A 44 5.73 3.79 -3.58
C VAL A 44 6.87 4.80 -3.65
N LYS A 45 6.58 5.97 -4.21
CA LYS A 45 7.54 7.07 -4.31
C LYS A 45 6.97 8.32 -3.64
N PRO A 46 7.82 9.29 -3.27
CA PRO A 46 7.31 10.57 -2.77
C PRO A 46 6.38 11.21 -3.78
N GLY A 47 5.26 11.72 -3.30
CA GLY A 47 4.25 12.33 -4.15
C GLY A 47 3.13 11.39 -4.57
N ASP A 48 3.30 10.08 -4.39
CA ASP A 48 2.23 9.13 -4.70
C ASP A 48 1.09 9.28 -3.69
N ILE A 49 -0.13 9.22 -4.20
CA ILE A 49 -1.33 9.30 -3.37
C ILE A 49 -1.87 7.89 -3.15
N ILE A 50 -1.87 7.47 -1.89
CA ILE A 50 -2.30 6.14 -1.50
C ILE A 50 -3.71 6.23 -0.91
N GLN A 51 -4.62 5.42 -1.41
CA GLN A 51 -5.97 5.34 -0.87
C GLN A 51 -6.25 3.94 -0.36
N VAL A 52 -6.83 3.86 0.83
CA VAL A 52 -7.31 2.60 1.40
C VAL A 52 -8.82 2.57 1.17
N LEU A 53 -9.25 1.62 0.37
CA LEU A 53 -10.67 1.51 0.02
C LEU A 53 -11.38 0.66 1.07
N SER A 54 -12.52 1.16 1.56
CA SER A 54 -13.35 0.45 2.51
C SER A 54 -14.51 -0.23 1.78
N LEU A 55 -14.83 -1.40 2.24
CA LEU A 55 -16.01 -2.10 1.73
C LEU A 55 -17.21 -1.85 2.63
#